data_e7ddc845ab087a633d55e930feb94fa5
#
_entry.id   e7ddc845ab087a633d55e930feb94fa5
#
_cell.length_a   1.000
_cell.length_b   1.000
_cell.length_c   1.000
_cell.angle_alpha   90.00
_cell.angle_beta   90.00
_cell.angle_gamma   90.00
#
_symmetry.space_group_name_H-M   'P 1'
#
loop_
_entity.id
_entity.type
_entity.pdbx_description
1 polymer ?
#
loop_
_entity_poly.entity_id
_entity_poly.type
_entity_poly.pdbx_seq_one_letter_code
_entity_poly.pdbx_strand_id
1 'polypeptide(L)'
;MFTRLLLLCASLLGACTNSTVSLQTPSGQLQGYVDQQVEHYLGVPYAQPPLGDLRWRPPQPVRPWEGMLPAQKNANICTQFSPVTGSLVGSEDCLYVNVWTPANKPAQPLPVMVWIHGGGFIIGQGSYTREDGQRLAARQNVVVVSINYRLGIFGFLAHPALTAEDPALPGSGNYGIQDQTQALRWVRDNISAFGGDPD
;
A
#
# COMPACT_ATOMS: atom_id res chain seq x y z
N MET A 1 49.59 -29.59 37.27
CA MET A 1 48.61 -30.18 36.31
C MET A 1 47.37 -29.29 36.32
N PHE A 2 47.32 -28.26 35.48
CA PHE A 2 46.24 -27.28 35.44
C PHE A 2 45.35 -27.58 34.24
N THR A 3 44.15 -28.08 34.50
CA THR A 3 43.13 -28.36 33.48
C THR A 3 42.40 -27.06 33.16
N ARG A 4 42.60 -26.50 31.95
CA ARG A 4 41.84 -25.33 31.44
C ARG A 4 40.50 -25.81 30.94
N LEU A 5 39.44 -25.34 31.61
CA LEU A 5 38.05 -25.48 31.17
C LEU A 5 37.75 -24.40 30.08
N LEU A 6 37.62 -24.82 28.81
CA LEU A 6 37.14 -23.96 27.75
C LEU A 6 35.62 -23.88 27.84
N LEU A 7 35.08 -22.71 28.25
CA LEU A 7 33.66 -22.38 28.05
C LEU A 7 33.43 -22.04 26.56
N LEU A 8 32.73 -22.92 25.87
CA LEU A 8 32.15 -22.62 24.56
C LEU A 8 30.91 -21.74 24.79
N CYS A 9 31.03 -20.42 24.51
CA CYS A 9 29.88 -19.56 24.34
C CYS A 9 29.27 -19.83 22.95
N ALA A 10 28.22 -20.66 22.90
CA ALA A 10 27.40 -20.79 21.71
C ALA A 10 26.50 -19.54 21.62
N SER A 11 26.88 -18.57 20.77
CA SER A 11 26.04 -17.46 20.41
C SER A 11 24.89 -17.98 19.54
N LEU A 12 23.71 -18.12 20.13
CA LEU A 12 22.43 -18.32 19.43
C LEU A 12 22.14 -17.04 18.63
N LEU A 13 22.54 -17.01 17.37
CA LEU A 13 21.99 -16.09 16.38
C LEU A 13 20.53 -16.49 16.14
N GLY A 14 19.62 -15.96 16.96
CA GLY A 14 18.19 -16.03 16.70
C GLY A 14 17.91 -15.26 15.41
N ALA A 15 17.66 -15.97 14.32
CA ALA A 15 17.05 -15.37 13.15
C ALA A 15 15.69 -14.79 13.60
N CYS A 16 15.53 -13.47 13.56
CA CYS A 16 14.23 -12.82 13.72
C CYS A 16 13.35 -13.26 12.54
N THR A 17 12.62 -14.34 12.71
CA THR A 17 11.57 -14.71 11.76
C THR A 17 10.35 -13.88 12.08
N ASN A 18 9.99 -12.94 11.19
CA ASN A 18 8.73 -12.22 11.30
C ASN A 18 7.58 -13.23 11.36
N SER A 19 6.73 -13.12 12.38
CA SER A 19 5.54 -13.97 12.47
C SER A 19 4.49 -13.53 11.45
N THR A 20 3.87 -14.50 10.77
CA THR A 20 2.77 -14.22 9.84
C THR A 20 1.49 -13.91 10.60
N VAL A 21 0.69 -13.00 10.08
CA VAL A 21 -0.63 -12.65 10.59
C VAL A 21 -1.65 -12.69 9.44
N SER A 22 -2.87 -13.17 9.75
CA SER A 22 -3.97 -13.22 8.78
C SER A 22 -5.05 -12.23 9.18
N LEU A 23 -5.66 -11.58 8.20
CA LEU A 23 -6.70 -10.60 8.39
C LEU A 23 -7.83 -10.83 7.36
N GLN A 24 -9.09 -10.83 7.84
CA GLN A 24 -10.25 -10.83 6.96
C GLN A 24 -10.70 -9.39 6.70
N THR A 25 -10.80 -9.02 5.42
CA THR A 25 -11.38 -7.75 4.97
C THR A 25 -12.65 -8.00 4.15
N PRO A 26 -13.47 -6.98 3.89
CA PRO A 26 -14.60 -7.09 2.97
C PRO A 26 -14.20 -7.57 1.56
N SER A 27 -12.98 -7.27 1.12
CA SER A 27 -12.48 -7.67 -0.19
C SER A 27 -11.92 -9.09 -0.24
N GLY A 28 -11.55 -9.70 0.90
CA GLY A 28 -10.97 -11.05 1.00
C GLY A 28 -9.95 -11.17 2.13
N GLN A 29 -9.31 -12.35 2.22
CA GLN A 29 -8.29 -12.61 3.24
C GLN A 29 -6.92 -12.08 2.82
N LEU A 30 -6.21 -11.50 3.80
CA LEU A 30 -4.83 -11.00 3.65
C LEU A 30 -3.89 -11.80 4.56
N GLN A 31 -2.67 -12.04 4.08
CA GLN A 31 -1.57 -12.54 4.90
C GLN A 31 -0.48 -11.46 5.00
N GLY A 32 -0.41 -10.83 6.15
CA GLY A 32 0.64 -9.89 6.51
C GLY A 32 1.74 -10.53 7.35
N TYR A 33 2.54 -9.69 8.00
CA TYR A 33 3.54 -10.11 8.98
C TYR A 33 3.63 -9.10 10.12
N VAL A 34 4.20 -9.54 11.24
CA VAL A 34 4.48 -8.69 12.40
C VAL A 34 5.98 -8.43 12.49
N ASP A 35 6.35 -7.17 12.56
CA ASP A 35 7.70 -6.71 12.88
C ASP A 35 7.64 -5.61 13.94
N GLN A 36 8.47 -5.71 14.99
CA GLN A 36 8.57 -4.73 16.07
C GLN A 36 7.20 -4.26 16.61
N GLN A 37 6.28 -5.21 16.85
CA GLN A 37 4.92 -4.99 17.36
C GLN A 37 4.00 -4.19 16.41
N VAL A 38 4.30 -4.17 15.14
CA VAL A 38 3.46 -3.62 14.08
C VAL A 38 3.10 -4.72 13.09
N GLU A 39 1.82 -4.82 12.75
CA GLU A 39 1.36 -5.63 11.63
C GLU A 39 1.53 -4.85 10.34
N HIS A 40 2.12 -5.49 9.35
CA HIS A 40 2.36 -4.96 8.02
C HIS A 40 1.49 -5.68 7.00
N TYR A 41 0.75 -4.93 6.20
CA TYR A 41 0.00 -5.42 5.05
C TYR A 41 0.42 -4.59 3.84
N LEU A 42 1.34 -5.12 3.04
CA LEU A 42 1.99 -4.40 1.95
C LEU A 42 1.48 -4.88 0.59
N GLY A 43 1.24 -3.94 -0.32
CA GLY A 43 0.79 -4.28 -1.68
C GLY A 43 -0.65 -4.77 -1.76
N VAL A 44 -1.55 -4.21 -0.96
CA VAL A 44 -2.98 -4.55 -0.98
C VAL A 44 -3.67 -3.76 -2.10
N PRO A 45 -4.37 -4.41 -3.06
CA PRO A 45 -5.03 -3.71 -4.13
C PRO A 45 -6.27 -2.94 -3.61
N TYR A 46 -6.43 -1.68 -4.01
CA TYR A 46 -7.61 -0.88 -3.71
C TYR A 46 -8.52 -0.64 -4.92
N ALA A 47 -8.01 -0.96 -6.11
CA ALA A 47 -8.74 -0.87 -7.37
C ALA A 47 -8.31 -1.99 -8.31
N GLN A 48 -9.10 -2.24 -9.36
CA GLN A 48 -8.69 -3.12 -10.44
C GLN A 48 -7.47 -2.54 -11.17
N PRO A 49 -6.54 -3.37 -11.68
CA PRO A 49 -5.41 -2.92 -12.48
C PRO A 49 -5.89 -2.09 -13.68
N PRO A 50 -5.41 -0.86 -13.89
CA PRO A 50 -5.86 0.02 -14.96
C PRO A 50 -5.19 -0.32 -16.30
N LEU A 51 -5.34 -1.56 -16.75
CA LEU A 51 -4.72 -2.14 -17.94
C LEU A 51 -5.70 -2.24 -19.11
N GLY A 52 -5.20 -2.23 -20.34
CA GLY A 52 -6.01 -2.44 -21.53
C GLY A 52 -7.16 -1.45 -21.61
N ASP A 53 -8.39 -1.92 -21.61
CA ASP A 53 -9.61 -1.10 -21.70
C ASP A 53 -9.87 -0.23 -20.46
N LEU A 54 -9.17 -0.48 -19.36
CA LEU A 54 -9.22 0.34 -18.14
C LEU A 54 -8.15 1.45 -18.10
N ARG A 55 -7.21 1.48 -19.05
CA ARG A 55 -6.26 2.58 -19.18
C ARG A 55 -7.02 3.86 -19.54
N TRP A 56 -6.65 4.97 -18.90
CA TRP A 56 -7.34 6.26 -19.05
C TRP A 56 -8.84 6.20 -18.76
N ARG A 57 -9.22 5.35 -17.82
CA ARG A 57 -10.57 5.28 -17.26
C ARG A 57 -10.54 5.58 -15.76
N PRO A 58 -11.67 5.99 -15.18
CA PRO A 58 -11.82 6.05 -13.74
C PRO A 58 -11.46 4.70 -13.10
N PRO A 59 -10.81 4.70 -11.94
CA PRO A 59 -10.48 3.47 -11.24
C PRO A 59 -11.75 2.70 -10.92
N GLN A 60 -11.70 1.39 -11.18
CA GLN A 60 -12.79 0.48 -10.81
C GLN A 60 -12.50 -0.12 -9.44
N PRO A 61 -13.49 -0.25 -8.55
CA PRO A 61 -13.32 -0.92 -7.27
C PRO A 61 -12.66 -2.29 -7.44
N VAL A 62 -11.84 -2.68 -6.47
CA VAL A 62 -11.24 -4.02 -6.48
C VAL A 62 -12.36 -5.07 -6.44
N ARG A 63 -12.18 -6.15 -7.18
CA ARG A 63 -13.08 -7.32 -7.07
C ARG A 63 -12.68 -8.13 -5.85
N PRO A 64 -13.65 -8.60 -5.05
CA PRO A 64 -13.34 -9.55 -3.98
C PRO A 64 -12.60 -10.76 -4.54
N TRP A 65 -11.62 -11.26 -3.78
CA TRP A 65 -10.83 -12.43 -4.15
C TRP A 65 -11.11 -13.60 -3.22
N GLU A 66 -10.94 -14.80 -3.75
CA GLU A 66 -10.99 -16.05 -2.99
C GLU A 66 -9.59 -16.42 -2.48
N GLY A 67 -9.55 -17.09 -1.32
CA GLY A 67 -8.31 -17.54 -0.70
C GLY A 67 -7.54 -16.38 -0.02
N MET A 68 -6.28 -16.64 0.26
CA MET A 68 -5.42 -15.71 1.01
C MET A 68 -4.47 -14.97 0.07
N LEU A 69 -4.57 -13.63 0.04
CA LEU A 69 -3.67 -12.76 -0.70
C LEU A 69 -2.40 -12.49 0.12
N PRO A 70 -1.20 -12.82 -0.38
CA PRO A 70 0.05 -12.45 0.28
C PRO A 70 0.24 -10.93 0.25
N ALA A 71 0.23 -10.30 1.43
CA ALA A 71 0.42 -8.87 1.61
C ALA A 71 1.70 -8.59 2.43
N GLN A 72 2.82 -9.18 2.01
CA GLN A 72 4.10 -9.16 2.74
C GLN A 72 5.19 -8.37 2.02
N LYS A 73 4.91 -7.88 0.82
CA LYS A 73 5.85 -7.14 -0.02
C LYS A 73 5.14 -5.97 -0.69
N ASN A 74 5.86 -4.86 -0.83
CA ASN A 74 5.38 -3.76 -1.65
C ASN A 74 5.06 -4.24 -3.07
N ALA A 75 3.96 -3.78 -3.62
CA ALA A 75 3.59 -3.98 -5.02
C ALA A 75 4.38 -3.04 -5.94
N ASN A 76 4.09 -3.12 -7.23
CA ASN A 76 4.71 -2.24 -8.23
C ASN A 76 4.41 -0.76 -7.93
N ILE A 77 5.40 0.08 -8.18
CA ILE A 77 5.20 1.53 -8.28
C ILE A 77 4.55 1.87 -9.61
N CYS A 78 3.87 3.00 -9.70
CA CYS A 78 3.28 3.45 -10.94
C CYS A 78 4.35 3.86 -11.96
N THR A 79 4.04 3.66 -13.24
CA THR A 79 4.95 3.97 -14.35
C THR A 79 5.43 5.41 -14.30
N GLN A 80 6.74 5.60 -14.27
CA GLN A 80 7.41 6.89 -14.15
C GLN A 80 8.85 6.82 -14.65
N PHE A 81 9.46 7.97 -14.93
CA PHE A 81 10.90 8.05 -15.16
C PHE A 81 11.64 8.12 -13.82
N SER A 82 12.61 7.25 -13.63
CA SER A 82 13.48 7.30 -12.46
C SER A 82 14.34 8.58 -12.50
N PRO A 83 14.30 9.42 -11.46
CA PRO A 83 15.13 10.62 -11.41
C PRO A 83 16.64 10.29 -11.25
N VAL A 84 16.97 9.05 -10.88
CA VAL A 84 18.34 8.59 -10.69
C VAL A 84 18.94 8.06 -11.99
N THR A 85 18.19 7.25 -12.75
CA THR A 85 18.69 6.56 -13.93
C THR A 85 18.20 7.14 -15.25
N GLY A 86 17.16 7.98 -15.23
CA GLY A 86 16.48 8.48 -16.42
C GLY A 86 15.69 7.39 -17.18
N SER A 87 15.62 6.19 -16.65
CA SER A 87 14.93 5.06 -17.27
C SER A 87 13.47 5.00 -16.86
N LEU A 88 12.63 4.42 -17.71
CA LEU A 88 11.23 4.10 -17.38
C LEU A 88 11.22 2.95 -16.37
N VAL A 89 10.50 3.13 -15.27
CA VAL A 89 10.34 2.15 -14.19
C VAL A 89 8.87 2.03 -13.78
N GLY A 90 8.56 0.99 -13.02
CA GLY A 90 7.21 0.75 -12.52
C GLY A 90 6.31 -0.03 -13.48
N SER A 91 5.03 0.01 -13.22
CA SER A 91 4.00 -0.72 -13.96
C SER A 91 2.72 0.10 -14.02
N GLU A 92 1.87 -0.11 -15.01
CA GLU A 92 0.51 0.41 -14.99
C GLU A 92 -0.34 -0.30 -13.92
N ASP A 93 -0.09 -1.59 -13.65
CA ASP A 93 -0.67 -2.31 -12.51
C ASP A 93 0.04 -1.84 -11.23
N CYS A 94 -0.49 -0.79 -10.61
CA CYS A 94 0.14 -0.09 -9.50
C CYS A 94 -0.82 0.45 -8.43
N LEU A 95 -2.12 0.21 -8.55
CA LEU A 95 -3.13 0.78 -7.65
C LEU A 95 -3.22 -0.01 -6.33
N TYR A 96 -2.22 0.19 -5.47
CA TYR A 96 -2.04 -0.53 -4.22
C TYR A 96 -1.87 0.42 -3.04
N VAL A 97 -2.27 -0.06 -1.87
CA VAL A 97 -2.01 0.56 -0.57
C VAL A 97 -1.08 -0.32 0.26
N ASN A 98 -0.38 0.30 1.21
CA ASN A 98 0.29 -0.38 2.30
C ASN A 98 -0.35 0.07 3.60
N VAL A 99 -0.53 -0.84 4.55
CA VAL A 99 -1.14 -0.56 5.85
C VAL A 99 -0.21 -1.05 6.95
N TRP A 100 0.04 -0.17 7.94
CA TRP A 100 0.75 -0.47 9.18
C TRP A 100 -0.18 -0.21 10.36
N THR A 101 -0.35 -1.19 11.22
CA THR A 101 -1.19 -1.07 12.41
C THR A 101 -0.50 -1.68 13.63
N PRO A 102 -0.64 -1.10 14.83
CA PRO A 102 -0.14 -1.75 16.05
C PRO A 102 -0.66 -3.17 16.20
N ALA A 103 0.21 -4.13 16.51
CA ALA A 103 -0.21 -5.52 16.74
C ALA A 103 -1.09 -5.65 18.00
N ASN A 104 -0.81 -4.84 19.01
CA ASN A 104 -1.62 -4.75 20.23
C ASN A 104 -2.70 -3.66 20.05
N LYS A 105 -3.78 -4.02 19.37
CA LYS A 105 -4.90 -3.09 19.13
C LYS A 105 -5.69 -2.82 20.40
N PRO A 106 -5.95 -1.55 20.76
CA PRO A 106 -6.84 -1.23 21.88
C PRO A 106 -8.30 -1.60 21.53
N ALA A 107 -9.19 -1.58 22.52
CA ALA A 107 -10.61 -1.82 22.30
C ALA A 107 -11.30 -0.70 21.51
N GLN A 108 -10.76 0.51 21.55
CA GLN A 108 -11.24 1.66 20.77
C GLN A 108 -10.55 1.68 19.41
N PRO A 109 -11.27 2.01 18.32
CA PRO A 109 -10.66 2.19 17.01
C PRO A 109 -9.55 3.24 17.04
N LEU A 110 -8.53 3.04 16.23
CA LEU A 110 -7.36 3.91 16.16
C LEU A 110 -7.56 5.01 15.10
N PRO A 111 -7.04 6.21 15.32
CA PRO A 111 -6.98 7.22 14.26
C PRO A 111 -6.25 6.69 13.04
N VAL A 112 -6.68 7.11 11.85
CA VAL A 112 -6.10 6.69 10.57
C VAL A 112 -5.39 7.86 9.91
N MET A 113 -4.13 7.63 9.51
CA MET A 113 -3.36 8.58 8.72
C MET A 113 -3.14 8.03 7.32
N VAL A 114 -3.67 8.71 6.31
CA VAL A 114 -3.44 8.35 4.91
C VAL A 114 -2.35 9.24 4.33
N TRP A 115 -1.27 8.62 3.88
CA TRP A 115 -0.15 9.28 3.21
C TRP A 115 -0.31 9.22 1.70
N ILE A 116 -0.40 10.38 1.07
CA ILE A 116 -0.41 10.55 -0.38
C ILE A 116 0.92 11.18 -0.77
N HIS A 117 1.73 10.44 -1.51
CA HIS A 117 3.09 10.89 -1.86
C HIS A 117 3.09 12.10 -2.77
N GLY A 118 4.13 12.92 -2.67
CA GLY A 118 4.41 14.04 -3.58
C GLY A 118 5.11 13.57 -4.87
N GLY A 119 5.62 14.54 -5.63
CA GLY A 119 6.39 14.31 -6.86
C GLY A 119 5.80 14.99 -8.10
N GLY A 120 4.95 16.02 -7.92
CA GLY A 120 4.39 16.82 -9.00
C GLY A 120 3.54 16.04 -9.98
N PHE A 121 2.91 14.95 -9.54
CA PHE A 121 2.13 14.01 -10.36
C PHE A 121 2.93 13.28 -11.46
N ILE A 122 4.25 13.36 -11.44
CA ILE A 122 5.15 12.80 -12.45
C ILE A 122 5.93 11.62 -11.88
N ILE A 123 6.34 11.70 -10.60
CA ILE A 123 7.12 10.69 -9.88
C ILE A 123 6.57 10.49 -8.48
N GLY A 124 6.96 9.39 -7.84
CA GLY A 124 6.64 9.10 -6.44
C GLY A 124 6.10 7.70 -6.26
N GLN A 125 6.00 7.30 -5.00
CA GLN A 125 5.48 5.99 -4.60
C GLN A 125 5.16 5.97 -3.11
N GLY A 126 4.18 5.18 -2.69
CA GLY A 126 3.83 4.96 -1.29
C GLY A 126 4.72 3.94 -0.57
N SER A 127 5.79 3.47 -1.20
CA SER A 127 6.67 2.41 -0.68
C SER A 127 8.13 2.87 -0.45
N TYR A 128 8.37 4.18 -0.39
CA TYR A 128 9.70 4.66 0.02
C TYR A 128 10.01 4.28 1.46
N THR A 129 11.21 3.76 1.70
CA THR A 129 11.66 3.37 3.06
C THR A 129 11.58 4.53 4.07
N ARG A 130 11.79 5.78 3.63
CA ARG A 130 11.67 6.97 4.49
C ARG A 130 10.22 7.31 4.84
N GLU A 131 9.26 6.76 4.10
CA GLU A 131 7.82 6.97 4.23
C GLU A 131 7.11 5.75 4.81
N ASP A 132 7.92 4.78 5.32
CA ASP A 132 7.42 3.60 6.02
C ASP A 132 6.65 4.01 7.29
N GLY A 133 5.42 3.51 7.41
CA GLY A 133 4.51 3.86 8.49
C GLY A 133 4.80 3.18 9.83
N GLN A 134 5.71 2.20 9.86
CA GLN A 134 5.97 1.35 11.04
C GLN A 134 6.27 2.17 12.31
N ARG A 135 7.18 3.15 12.21
CA ARG A 135 7.57 3.95 13.37
C ARG A 135 6.42 4.80 13.92
N LEU A 136 5.59 5.31 13.03
CA LEU A 136 4.46 6.13 13.41
C LEU A 136 3.38 5.27 14.06
N ALA A 137 3.03 4.14 13.46
CA ALA A 137 2.09 3.17 14.02
C ALA A 137 2.53 2.70 15.42
N ALA A 138 3.82 2.30 15.57
CA ALA A 138 4.36 1.82 16.84
C ALA A 138 4.35 2.87 17.96
N ARG A 139 4.59 4.16 17.64
CA ARG A 139 4.82 5.19 18.65
C ARG A 139 3.59 6.01 19.00
N GLN A 140 2.67 6.16 18.06
CA GLN A 140 1.53 7.08 18.17
C GLN A 140 0.19 6.36 18.29
N ASN A 141 0.17 5.02 18.26
CA ASN A 141 -1.09 4.25 18.23
C ASN A 141 -2.04 4.72 17.12
N VAL A 142 -1.56 4.77 15.91
CA VAL A 142 -2.34 5.13 14.72
C VAL A 142 -2.22 4.05 13.67
N VAL A 143 -3.24 3.89 12.84
CA VAL A 143 -3.13 3.12 11.60
C VAL A 143 -2.58 4.03 10.53
N VAL A 144 -1.51 3.62 9.85
CA VAL A 144 -0.92 4.37 8.75
C VAL A 144 -1.21 3.66 7.44
N VAL A 145 -1.67 4.40 6.45
CA VAL A 145 -1.91 3.91 5.09
C VAL A 145 -1.10 4.75 4.13
N SER A 146 -0.30 4.14 3.26
CA SER A 146 0.27 4.82 2.10
C SER A 146 -0.35 4.29 0.82
N ILE A 147 -0.44 5.13 -0.20
CA ILE A 147 -1.08 4.76 -1.47
C ILE A 147 -0.15 5.03 -2.65
N ASN A 148 -0.30 4.24 -3.73
CA ASN A 148 0.12 4.62 -5.05
C ASN A 148 -1.07 5.18 -5.83
N TYR A 149 -0.82 6.06 -6.80
CA TYR A 149 -1.80 6.56 -7.76
C TYR A 149 -1.13 6.79 -9.11
N ARG A 150 -1.88 6.71 -10.21
CA ARG A 150 -1.34 6.88 -11.57
C ARG A 150 -0.70 8.23 -11.76
N LEU A 151 0.43 8.25 -12.47
CA LEU A 151 1.30 9.39 -12.67
C LEU A 151 1.44 9.73 -14.16
N GLY A 152 1.94 10.94 -14.44
CA GLY A 152 2.26 11.39 -15.79
C GLY A 152 1.10 11.21 -16.76
N ILE A 153 1.39 10.71 -17.96
CA ILE A 153 0.37 10.52 -19.01
C ILE A 153 -0.70 9.48 -18.64
N PHE A 154 -0.38 8.48 -17.81
CA PHE A 154 -1.34 7.46 -17.40
C PHE A 154 -2.38 7.99 -16.40
N GLY A 155 -1.99 8.96 -15.57
CA GLY A 155 -2.85 9.58 -14.58
C GLY A 155 -3.49 10.89 -15.03
N PHE A 156 -2.88 11.60 -16.00
CA PHE A 156 -3.23 13.00 -16.26
C PHE A 156 -3.35 13.38 -17.73
N LEU A 157 -3.41 12.42 -18.66
CA LEU A 157 -3.67 12.71 -20.08
C LEU A 157 -5.08 13.25 -20.27
N ALA A 158 -5.19 14.50 -20.71
CA ALA A 158 -6.44 15.11 -21.16
C ALA A 158 -6.48 15.11 -22.69
N HIS A 159 -7.52 14.52 -23.28
CA HIS A 159 -7.70 14.47 -24.74
C HIS A 159 -9.19 14.48 -25.10
N PRO A 160 -9.61 15.25 -26.14
CA PRO A 160 -11.03 15.32 -26.52
C PRO A 160 -11.65 13.95 -26.83
N ALA A 161 -10.93 13.04 -27.49
CA ALA A 161 -11.42 11.69 -27.77
C ALA A 161 -11.69 10.90 -26.47
N LEU A 162 -10.81 10.96 -25.46
CA LEU A 162 -11.05 10.34 -24.17
C LEU A 162 -12.25 10.94 -23.44
N THR A 163 -12.44 12.24 -23.55
CA THR A 163 -13.63 12.92 -23.00
C THR A 163 -14.92 12.47 -23.68
N ALA A 164 -14.87 12.23 -24.99
CA ALA A 164 -16.04 11.83 -25.80
C ALA A 164 -16.41 10.34 -25.60
N GLU A 165 -15.51 9.50 -25.05
CA GLU A 165 -15.74 8.06 -24.87
C GLU A 165 -16.82 7.75 -23.84
N ASP A 166 -16.98 8.61 -22.83
CA ASP A 166 -18.03 8.45 -21.81
C ASP A 166 -18.63 9.82 -21.46
N PRO A 167 -19.76 10.18 -22.08
CA PRO A 167 -20.44 11.46 -21.84
C PRO A 167 -20.95 11.63 -20.39
N ALA A 168 -21.04 10.54 -19.61
CA ALA A 168 -21.44 10.61 -18.20
C ALA A 168 -20.29 11.05 -17.28
N LEU A 169 -19.06 11.04 -17.77
CA LEU A 169 -17.90 11.48 -17.00
C LEU A 169 -17.61 12.98 -17.23
N PRO A 170 -17.12 13.68 -16.19
CA PRO A 170 -16.87 15.15 -16.28
C PRO A 170 -15.69 15.54 -17.17
N GLY A 171 -15.07 14.58 -17.88
CA GLY A 171 -13.95 14.80 -18.77
C GLY A 171 -12.76 13.89 -18.48
N SER A 172 -11.72 14.01 -19.30
CA SER A 172 -10.44 13.30 -19.14
C SER A 172 -9.41 14.13 -18.38
N GLY A 173 -8.32 13.50 -17.90
CA GLY A 173 -7.14 14.20 -17.38
C GLY A 173 -6.95 14.17 -15.87
N ASN A 174 -7.85 13.56 -15.09
CA ASN A 174 -7.77 13.54 -13.62
C ASN A 174 -7.81 12.13 -13.02
N TYR A 175 -7.36 11.13 -13.76
CA TYR A 175 -7.43 9.73 -13.31
C TYR A 175 -6.60 9.49 -12.05
N GLY A 176 -5.43 10.13 -11.91
CA GLY A 176 -4.61 10.04 -10.70
C GLY A 176 -5.28 10.63 -9.46
N ILE A 177 -6.08 11.70 -9.60
CA ILE A 177 -6.90 12.25 -8.50
C ILE A 177 -8.07 11.33 -8.18
N GLN A 178 -8.67 10.73 -9.20
CA GLN A 178 -9.72 9.73 -9.01
C GLN A 178 -9.20 8.48 -8.30
N ASP A 179 -7.95 8.07 -8.58
CA ASP A 179 -7.26 6.98 -7.88
C ASP A 179 -7.12 7.28 -6.39
N GLN A 180 -6.69 8.50 -6.03
CA GLN A 180 -6.61 8.95 -4.63
C GLN A 180 -7.99 8.90 -3.96
N THR A 181 -9.03 9.37 -4.65
CA THR A 181 -10.42 9.31 -4.15
C THR A 181 -10.86 7.85 -3.94
N GLN A 182 -10.54 6.96 -4.88
CA GLN A 182 -10.86 5.54 -4.76
C GLN A 182 -10.10 4.86 -3.62
N ALA A 183 -8.83 5.22 -3.40
CA ALA A 183 -8.05 4.75 -2.28
C ALA A 183 -8.66 5.18 -0.93
N LEU A 184 -9.09 6.44 -0.81
CA LEU A 184 -9.79 6.94 0.39
C LEU A 184 -11.12 6.21 0.64
N ARG A 185 -11.88 5.90 -0.41
CA ARG A 185 -13.10 5.06 -0.29
C ARG A 185 -12.74 3.66 0.21
N TRP A 186 -11.70 3.04 -0.36
CA TRP A 186 -11.23 1.74 0.09
C TRP A 186 -10.82 1.78 1.57
N VAL A 187 -10.10 2.82 2.01
CA VAL A 187 -9.74 3.00 3.42
C VAL A 187 -10.99 3.04 4.27
N ARG A 188 -11.94 3.90 4.00
CA ARG A 188 -13.20 3.98 4.74
C ARG A 188 -13.90 2.62 4.84
N ASP A 189 -13.96 1.88 3.75
CA ASP A 189 -14.73 0.63 3.66
C ASP A 189 -13.99 -0.57 4.28
N ASN A 190 -12.65 -0.49 4.51
CA ASN A 190 -11.84 -1.62 4.95
C ASN A 190 -11.07 -1.40 6.25
N ILE A 191 -10.81 -0.15 6.66
CA ILE A 191 -9.81 0.13 7.70
C ILE A 191 -10.20 -0.37 9.09
N SER A 192 -11.49 -0.55 9.35
CA SER A 192 -11.97 -1.14 10.60
C SER A 192 -11.44 -2.55 10.82
N ALA A 193 -11.23 -3.34 9.76
CA ALA A 193 -10.61 -4.66 9.88
C ALA A 193 -9.18 -4.57 10.42
N PHE A 194 -8.46 -3.48 10.12
CA PHE A 194 -7.11 -3.21 10.62
C PHE A 194 -7.09 -2.55 12.00
N GLY A 195 -8.26 -2.28 12.60
CA GLY A 195 -8.41 -1.60 13.88
C GLY A 195 -8.46 -0.08 13.79
N GLY A 196 -8.58 0.48 12.59
CA GLY A 196 -8.72 1.91 12.36
C GLY A 196 -10.17 2.40 12.43
N ASP A 197 -10.34 3.69 12.73
CA ASP A 197 -11.62 4.40 12.69
C ASP A 197 -11.90 4.86 11.25
N PRO A 198 -13.02 4.47 10.63
CA PRO A 198 -13.35 4.87 9.26
C PRO A 198 -13.90 6.30 9.14
N ASP A 199 -14.27 6.98 10.26
CA ASP A 199 -14.97 8.29 10.33
C ASP A 199 -14.04 9.47 10.65
#